data_18addac056ac2edb06d19ccdd1de2d70
#
_entry.id   18addac056ac2edb06d19ccdd1de2d70
#
_cell.length_a   1.000
_cell.length_b   1.000
_cell.length_c   1.000
_cell.angle_alpha   90.00
_cell.angle_beta   90.00
_cell.angle_gamma   90.00
#
_symmetry.space_group_name_H-M   'P 1'
#
loop_
_entity.id
_entity.type
_entity.pdbx_description
1 polymer ?
#
loop_
_entity_poly.entity_id
_entity_poly.type
_entity_poly.pdbx_seq_one_letter_code
_entity_poly.pdbx_strand_id
1 'polypeptide(L)'
;MRLISLLIIVPLVYSCKKDQPEPIPIDISLSSGLVVLCEGLFQQNNATLSWINTGTGGISNDLFEEKTGRHLGDTGNDLKKYGGKVYIVVTLSSTIEVMDATTFAPLKQIEMLNGTVAKQPRSIAFYGSKAYVTCYDGFVDVIDTSSLNVVQRIPVGSNPEGLYIANNKLYVSNSG
;
A
#
# COMPACT_ATOMS: atom_id res chain seq x y z
N MET A 1 -45.36 17.40 -58.25
CA MET A 1 -45.03 17.05 -56.87
C MET A 1 -44.11 15.82 -56.90
N ARG A 2 -42.82 16.01 -56.65
CA ARG A 2 -41.83 14.90 -56.54
C ARG A 2 -41.66 14.59 -55.07
N LEU A 3 -42.04 13.37 -54.62
CA LEU A 3 -41.74 12.86 -53.30
C LEU A 3 -40.27 12.50 -53.24
N ILE A 4 -39.51 13.13 -52.37
CA ILE A 4 -38.13 12.72 -52.02
C ILE A 4 -38.23 11.75 -50.85
N SER A 5 -37.94 10.45 -51.14
CA SER A 5 -37.83 9.40 -50.13
C SER A 5 -36.51 9.56 -49.36
N LEU A 6 -36.58 9.91 -48.09
CA LEU A 6 -35.41 10.04 -47.22
C LEU A 6 -35.06 8.65 -46.66
N LEU A 7 -33.96 8.09 -47.16
CA LEU A 7 -33.44 6.80 -46.67
C LEU A 7 -32.60 7.02 -45.39
N ILE A 8 -33.14 6.65 -44.24
CA ILE A 8 -32.43 6.74 -42.94
C ILE A 8 -31.56 5.47 -42.81
N ILE A 9 -30.23 5.65 -42.94
CA ILE A 9 -29.25 4.58 -42.67
C ILE A 9 -28.95 4.61 -41.17
N VAL A 10 -29.40 3.62 -40.41
CA VAL A 10 -29.05 3.40 -39.00
C VAL A 10 -27.76 2.61 -38.95
N PRO A 11 -26.66 3.16 -38.42
CA PRO A 11 -25.43 2.39 -38.23
C PRO A 11 -25.61 1.37 -37.10
N LEU A 12 -25.53 0.10 -37.41
CA LEU A 12 -25.43 -0.99 -36.45
C LEU A 12 -24.03 -0.97 -35.83
N VAL A 13 -23.89 -0.35 -34.67
CA VAL A 13 -22.69 -0.47 -33.85
C VAL A 13 -22.68 -1.85 -33.19
N TYR A 14 -22.01 -2.81 -33.80
CA TYR A 14 -21.64 -4.06 -33.14
C TYR A 14 -20.57 -3.76 -32.09
N SER A 15 -20.98 -3.62 -30.83
CA SER A 15 -20.07 -3.61 -29.71
C SER A 15 -19.55 -5.04 -29.49
N CYS A 16 -18.31 -5.31 -29.92
CA CYS A 16 -17.61 -6.50 -29.50
C CYS A 16 -17.41 -6.45 -27.99
N LYS A 17 -18.22 -7.14 -27.21
CA LYS A 17 -17.87 -7.50 -25.84
C LYS A 17 -16.69 -8.45 -25.92
N LYS A 18 -15.51 -7.96 -25.53
CA LYS A 18 -14.38 -8.83 -25.26
C LYS A 18 -14.78 -9.69 -24.06
N ASP A 19 -15.00 -10.98 -24.26
CA ASP A 19 -15.17 -11.91 -23.15
C ASP A 19 -13.88 -11.86 -22.32
N GLN A 20 -13.91 -11.11 -21.22
CA GLN A 20 -12.86 -11.21 -20.22
C GLN A 20 -13.09 -12.53 -19.49
N PRO A 21 -12.07 -13.42 -19.43
CA PRO A 21 -12.18 -14.61 -18.61
C PRO A 21 -12.55 -14.20 -17.18
N GLU A 22 -13.50 -14.91 -16.60
CA GLU A 22 -13.88 -14.72 -15.20
C GLU A 22 -12.63 -14.75 -14.32
N PRO A 23 -12.45 -13.80 -13.38
CA PRO A 23 -11.30 -13.82 -12.49
C PRO A 23 -11.29 -15.15 -11.73
N ILE A 24 -10.22 -15.90 -11.90
CA ILE A 24 -10.01 -17.14 -11.13
C ILE A 24 -9.93 -16.73 -9.65
N PRO A 25 -10.76 -17.31 -8.75
CA PRO A 25 -10.63 -17.02 -7.33
C PRO A 25 -9.21 -17.31 -6.87
N ILE A 26 -8.47 -16.28 -6.47
CA ILE A 26 -7.09 -16.43 -6.03
C ILE A 26 -7.13 -16.85 -4.57
N ASP A 27 -6.69 -18.07 -4.29
CA ASP A 27 -6.42 -18.50 -2.92
C ASP A 27 -5.17 -17.74 -2.42
N ILE A 28 -5.41 -16.72 -1.60
CA ILE A 28 -4.37 -15.89 -1.02
C ILE A 28 -3.84 -16.59 0.24
N SER A 29 -3.11 -17.68 0.02
CA SER A 29 -2.26 -18.26 1.04
C SER A 29 -0.85 -17.69 0.87
N LEU A 30 -0.35 -16.91 1.81
CA LEU A 30 1.03 -16.38 1.81
C LEU A 30 2.11 -17.45 1.75
N SER A 31 1.74 -18.73 1.91
CA SER A 31 2.68 -19.85 1.85
C SER A 31 3.25 -20.10 0.44
N SER A 32 2.64 -19.54 -0.61
CA SER A 32 3.00 -19.87 -2.00
C SER A 32 2.98 -18.67 -2.97
N GLY A 33 3.26 -17.45 -2.50
CA GLY A 33 3.19 -16.28 -3.36
C GLY A 33 4.07 -15.12 -2.94
N LEU A 34 4.07 -14.09 -3.80
CA LEU A 34 4.77 -12.83 -3.59
C LEU A 34 3.76 -11.70 -3.43
N VAL A 35 4.01 -10.81 -2.48
CA VAL A 35 3.33 -9.53 -2.36
C VAL A 35 4.26 -8.46 -2.86
N VAL A 36 3.78 -7.65 -3.79
CA VAL A 36 4.54 -6.57 -4.41
C VAL A 36 3.84 -5.26 -4.11
N LEU A 37 4.53 -4.35 -3.44
CA LEU A 37 4.08 -2.98 -3.27
C LEU A 37 4.48 -2.18 -4.52
N CYS A 38 3.47 -1.60 -5.19
CA CYS A 38 3.67 -0.66 -6.29
C CYS A 38 3.55 0.75 -5.72
N GLU A 39 4.62 1.53 -5.85
CA GLU A 39 4.68 2.90 -5.29
C GLU A 39 3.57 3.80 -5.82
N GLY A 40 3.20 3.62 -7.08
CA GLY A 40 2.33 4.54 -7.80
C GLY A 40 3.07 5.77 -8.34
N LEU A 41 2.32 6.69 -8.91
CA LEU A 41 2.81 7.97 -9.39
C LEU A 41 2.56 9.06 -8.34
N PHE A 42 3.55 9.93 -8.15
CA PHE A 42 3.49 11.03 -7.20
C PHE A 42 2.22 11.89 -7.38
N GLN A 43 1.47 12.11 -6.32
CA GLN A 43 0.20 12.86 -6.29
C GLN A 43 -0.92 12.27 -7.16
N GLN A 44 -0.88 10.99 -7.49
CA GLN A 44 -1.93 10.31 -8.26
C GLN A 44 -2.81 9.40 -7.41
N ASN A 45 -2.50 9.20 -6.13
CA ASN A 45 -3.26 8.34 -5.21
C ASN A 45 -3.50 6.93 -5.78
N ASN A 46 -2.50 6.38 -6.46
CA ASN A 46 -2.59 5.12 -7.20
C ASN A 46 -1.53 4.07 -6.81
N ALA A 47 -1.02 4.15 -5.59
CA ALA A 47 -0.24 3.05 -5.03
C ALA A 47 -1.12 1.80 -4.91
N THR A 48 -0.57 0.63 -5.22
CA THR A 48 -1.30 -0.65 -5.17
C THR A 48 -0.48 -1.75 -4.52
N LEU A 49 -1.17 -2.81 -4.10
CA LEU A 49 -0.57 -4.02 -3.59
C LEU A 49 -0.95 -5.18 -4.51
N SER A 50 0.01 -5.74 -5.23
CA SER A 50 -0.20 -6.89 -6.10
C SER A 50 0.14 -8.20 -5.38
N TRP A 51 -0.63 -9.24 -5.67
CA TRP A 51 -0.36 -10.61 -5.24
C TRP A 51 -0.05 -11.49 -6.45
N ILE A 52 1.01 -12.28 -6.36
CA ILE A 52 1.42 -13.22 -7.38
C ILE A 52 1.50 -14.61 -6.76
N ASN A 53 0.62 -15.52 -7.21
CA ASN A 53 0.70 -16.92 -6.81
C ASN A 53 1.81 -17.62 -7.61
N THR A 54 2.89 -18.02 -6.94
CA THR A 54 4.05 -18.64 -7.60
C THR A 54 3.81 -20.08 -8.06
N GLY A 55 2.78 -20.74 -7.54
CA GLY A 55 2.41 -22.11 -7.93
C GLY A 55 1.54 -22.16 -9.20
N THR A 56 0.62 -21.21 -9.36
CA THR A 56 -0.34 -21.17 -10.47
C THR A 56 -0.03 -20.08 -11.52
N GLY A 57 0.78 -19.08 -11.17
CA GLY A 57 1.01 -17.89 -11.98
C GLY A 57 -0.15 -16.89 -11.96
N GLY A 58 -1.18 -17.09 -11.11
CA GLY A 58 -2.29 -16.17 -10.97
C GLY A 58 -1.84 -14.84 -10.33
N ILE A 59 -2.40 -13.71 -10.80
CA ILE A 59 -2.05 -12.36 -10.35
C ILE A 59 -3.32 -11.62 -9.96
N SER A 60 -3.33 -11.01 -8.76
CA SER A 60 -4.24 -9.93 -8.38
C SER A 60 -3.44 -8.63 -8.36
N ASN A 61 -3.87 -7.62 -9.12
CA ASN A 61 -3.14 -6.35 -9.25
C ASN A 61 -3.55 -5.32 -8.19
N ASP A 62 -4.63 -5.54 -7.46
CA ASP A 62 -5.13 -4.60 -6.45
C ASP A 62 -5.66 -5.29 -5.20
N LEU A 63 -4.80 -6.13 -4.63
CA LEU A 63 -5.11 -6.89 -3.42
C LEU A 63 -5.61 -6.02 -2.27
N PHE A 64 -5.04 -4.81 -2.11
CA PHE A 64 -5.43 -3.93 -1.02
C PHE A 64 -6.88 -3.45 -1.18
N GLU A 65 -7.26 -2.98 -2.35
CA GLU A 65 -8.63 -2.53 -2.63
C GLU A 65 -9.63 -3.69 -2.58
N GLU A 66 -9.26 -4.87 -3.11
CA GLU A 66 -10.08 -6.09 -2.99
C GLU A 66 -10.40 -6.45 -1.53
N LYS A 67 -9.46 -6.23 -0.61
CA LYS A 67 -9.62 -6.57 0.81
C LYS A 67 -10.25 -5.47 1.66
N THR A 68 -10.15 -4.21 1.25
CA THR A 68 -10.53 -3.07 2.08
C THR A 68 -11.68 -2.25 1.52
N GLY A 69 -11.95 -2.35 0.20
CA GLY A 69 -12.92 -1.52 -0.52
C GLY A 69 -12.47 -0.08 -0.73
N ARG A 70 -11.19 0.24 -0.52
CA ARG A 70 -10.62 1.59 -0.70
C ARG A 70 -9.22 1.54 -1.31
N HIS A 71 -8.79 2.62 -1.92
CA HIS A 71 -7.42 2.75 -2.44
C HIS A 71 -6.39 2.71 -1.31
N LEU A 72 -5.19 2.19 -1.63
CA LEU A 72 -4.06 2.15 -0.69
C LEU A 72 -3.58 3.56 -0.33
N GLY A 73 -3.53 4.44 -1.31
CA GLY A 73 -3.12 5.82 -1.12
C GLY A 73 -2.05 6.28 -2.11
N ASP A 74 -1.31 7.29 -1.72
CA ASP A 74 -0.29 7.93 -2.54
C ASP A 74 1.12 7.64 -2.02
N THR A 75 1.97 7.13 -2.89
CA THR A 75 3.38 6.81 -2.65
C THR A 75 3.57 5.70 -1.61
N GLY A 76 3.32 4.45 -2.02
CA GLY A 76 3.64 3.26 -1.24
C GLY A 76 5.15 3.03 -1.18
N ASN A 77 5.77 3.22 -0.01
CA ASN A 77 7.23 3.33 0.10
C ASN A 77 7.92 2.10 0.69
N ASP A 78 7.35 1.46 1.68
CA ASP A 78 7.95 0.29 2.32
C ASP A 78 6.88 -0.75 2.70
N LEU A 79 7.27 -2.02 2.62
CA LEU A 79 6.41 -3.17 2.93
C LEU A 79 7.20 -4.17 3.77
N LYS A 80 6.73 -4.45 4.97
CA LYS A 80 7.38 -5.42 5.87
C LYS A 80 6.38 -6.34 6.53
N LYS A 81 6.74 -7.62 6.62
CA LYS A 81 6.05 -8.59 7.48
C LYS A 81 6.75 -8.66 8.82
N TYR A 82 6.01 -8.54 9.91
CA TYR A 82 6.51 -8.76 11.26
C TYR A 82 5.46 -9.46 12.14
N GLY A 83 5.86 -10.61 12.70
CA GLY A 83 4.91 -11.48 13.40
C GLY A 83 3.77 -11.92 12.48
N GLY A 84 2.55 -11.84 12.97
CA GLY A 84 1.33 -12.14 12.22
C GLY A 84 0.78 -10.95 11.40
N LYS A 85 1.55 -9.90 11.16
CA LYS A 85 1.09 -8.67 10.51
C LYS A 85 1.97 -8.27 9.32
N VAL A 86 1.35 -7.63 8.34
CA VAL A 86 2.01 -6.90 7.24
C VAL A 86 1.80 -5.41 7.48
N TYR A 87 2.87 -4.65 7.36
CA TYR A 87 2.87 -3.19 7.52
C TYR A 87 3.24 -2.56 6.18
N ILE A 88 2.43 -1.61 5.73
CA ILE A 88 2.63 -0.90 4.46
C ILE A 88 2.75 0.58 4.79
N VAL A 89 3.87 1.17 4.44
CA VAL A 89 4.15 2.59 4.65
C VAL A 89 3.72 3.37 3.41
N VAL A 90 2.82 4.35 3.59
CA VAL A 90 2.27 5.17 2.49
C VAL A 90 2.61 6.63 2.77
N THR A 91 3.61 7.13 2.06
CA THR A 91 4.30 8.38 2.41
C THR A 91 3.42 9.62 2.27
N LEU A 92 2.90 9.89 1.09
CA LEU A 92 2.13 11.13 0.87
C LEU A 92 0.75 11.08 1.51
N SER A 93 0.13 9.91 1.59
CA SER A 93 -1.09 9.73 2.37
C SER A 93 -0.83 9.83 3.88
N SER A 94 0.43 9.79 4.31
CA SER A 94 0.85 9.88 5.71
C SER A 94 0.17 8.83 6.59
N THR A 95 0.16 7.58 6.12
CA THR A 95 -0.45 6.45 6.83
C THR A 95 0.49 5.24 6.87
N ILE A 96 0.24 4.37 7.84
CA ILE A 96 0.74 3.00 7.84
C ILE A 96 -0.48 2.08 7.86
N GLU A 97 -0.62 1.25 6.85
CA GLU A 97 -1.64 0.23 6.78
C GLU A 97 -1.13 -1.03 7.46
N VAL A 98 -1.93 -1.61 8.33
CA VAL A 98 -1.60 -2.87 9.02
C VAL A 98 -2.65 -3.91 8.68
N MET A 99 -2.19 -5.03 8.12
CA MET A 99 -3.05 -6.12 7.68
C MET A 99 -2.64 -7.43 8.35
N ASP A 100 -3.56 -8.36 8.46
CA ASP A 100 -3.25 -9.74 8.88
C ASP A 100 -2.36 -10.41 7.83
N ALA A 101 -1.28 -11.04 8.26
CA ALA A 101 -0.28 -11.60 7.36
C ALA A 101 -0.72 -12.88 6.63
N THR A 102 -1.84 -13.48 7.01
CA THR A 102 -2.37 -14.71 6.41
C THR A 102 -3.53 -14.43 5.47
N THR A 103 -4.45 -13.58 5.90
CA THR A 103 -5.71 -13.32 5.21
C THR A 103 -5.72 -12.02 4.42
N PHE A 104 -4.78 -11.12 4.69
CA PHE A 104 -4.78 -9.71 4.25
C PHE A 104 -6.02 -8.93 4.69
N ALA A 105 -6.73 -9.40 5.71
CA ALA A 105 -7.78 -8.59 6.31
C ALA A 105 -7.18 -7.33 6.95
N PRO A 106 -7.82 -6.15 6.79
CA PRO A 106 -7.33 -4.92 7.40
C PRO A 106 -7.46 -5.01 8.92
N LEU A 107 -6.38 -4.69 9.64
CA LEU A 107 -6.36 -4.64 11.10
C LEU A 107 -6.44 -3.21 11.62
N LYS A 108 -5.64 -2.30 11.03
CA LYS A 108 -5.61 -0.89 11.43
C LYS A 108 -4.97 -0.02 10.36
N GLN A 109 -5.49 1.18 10.18
CA GLN A 109 -4.79 2.31 9.57
C GLN A 109 -4.24 3.18 10.71
N ILE A 110 -2.94 3.44 10.70
CA ILE A 110 -2.28 4.34 11.65
C ILE A 110 -2.04 5.66 10.92
N GLU A 111 -2.73 6.70 11.37
CA GLU A 111 -2.51 8.06 10.86
C GLU A 111 -1.17 8.60 11.39
N MET A 112 -0.31 9.00 10.47
CA MET A 112 1.01 9.55 10.76
C MET A 112 0.95 11.08 10.66
N LEU A 113 0.23 11.71 11.61
CA LEU A 113 0.03 13.14 11.68
C LEU A 113 0.65 13.72 12.95
N ASN A 114 1.11 14.97 12.87
CA ASN A 114 1.44 15.83 14.02
C ASN A 114 0.43 16.98 14.07
N GLY A 115 -0.63 16.82 14.85
CA GLY A 115 -1.84 17.63 14.71
C GLY A 115 -2.47 17.41 13.34
N THR A 116 -2.49 18.41 12.48
CA THR A 116 -2.97 18.33 11.09
C THR A 116 -1.86 18.21 10.06
N VAL A 117 -0.59 18.19 10.50
CA VAL A 117 0.57 18.18 9.61
C VAL A 117 1.00 16.74 9.32
N ALA A 118 1.11 16.40 8.02
CA ALA A 118 1.58 15.11 7.56
C ALA A 118 3.05 14.89 7.94
N LYS A 119 3.37 13.74 8.57
CA LYS A 119 4.74 13.35 8.94
C LYS A 119 5.51 12.72 7.78
N GLN A 120 4.81 12.24 6.76
CA GLN A 120 5.37 11.58 5.58
C GLN A 120 6.32 10.41 5.95
N PRO A 121 5.78 9.29 6.46
CA PRO A 121 6.57 8.13 6.84
C PRO A 121 7.29 7.52 5.63
N ARG A 122 8.53 7.02 5.81
CA ARG A 122 9.37 6.52 4.72
C ARG A 122 9.66 5.04 4.83
N SER A 123 10.28 4.62 5.90
CA SER A 123 10.77 3.25 6.06
C SER A 123 10.45 2.72 7.45
N ILE A 124 10.28 1.41 7.57
CA ILE A 124 9.92 0.76 8.83
C ILE A 124 10.88 -0.39 9.16
N ALA A 125 11.31 -0.50 10.42
CA ALA A 125 12.05 -1.65 10.94
C ALA A 125 11.52 -2.06 12.31
N PHE A 126 11.82 -3.29 12.71
CA PHE A 126 11.24 -3.88 13.92
C PHE A 126 12.31 -4.39 14.88
N TYR A 127 12.06 -4.20 16.16
CA TYR A 127 12.84 -4.78 17.24
C TYR A 127 11.97 -5.05 18.46
N GLY A 128 11.92 -6.30 18.90
CA GLY A 128 11.04 -6.71 20.00
C GLY A 128 9.57 -6.39 19.73
N SER A 129 8.90 -5.71 20.65
CA SER A 129 7.51 -5.29 20.51
C SER A 129 7.33 -3.92 19.84
N LYS A 130 8.35 -3.40 19.16
CA LYS A 130 8.35 -2.05 18.60
C LYS A 130 8.62 -2.06 17.11
N ALA A 131 7.90 -1.18 16.39
CA ALA A 131 8.23 -0.76 15.04
C ALA A 131 8.79 0.67 15.09
N TYR A 132 9.82 0.93 14.32
CA TYR A 132 10.50 2.22 14.19
C TYR A 132 10.26 2.71 12.79
N VAL A 133 9.77 3.93 12.64
CA VAL A 133 9.36 4.49 11.34
C VAL A 133 10.03 5.84 11.14
N THR A 134 10.83 5.98 10.09
CA THR A 134 11.38 7.27 9.68
C THR A 134 10.27 8.15 9.10
N CYS A 135 10.26 9.43 9.46
CA CYS A 135 9.28 10.41 9.00
C CYS A 135 10.01 11.68 8.53
N TYR A 136 9.64 12.20 7.36
CA TYR A 136 10.32 13.38 6.78
C TYR A 136 10.26 14.63 7.65
N ASP A 137 9.40 14.67 8.65
CA ASP A 137 9.37 15.76 9.64
C ASP A 137 10.55 15.76 10.64
N GLY A 138 11.56 14.91 10.41
CA GLY A 138 12.81 14.89 11.18
C GLY A 138 12.84 13.92 12.37
N PHE A 139 11.90 12.98 12.43
CA PHE A 139 11.77 12.06 13.56
C PHE A 139 11.76 10.60 13.10
N VAL A 140 12.07 9.72 14.06
CA VAL A 140 11.65 8.33 14.06
C VAL A 140 10.48 8.17 15.02
N ASP A 141 9.33 7.75 14.53
CA ASP A 141 8.19 7.40 15.36
C ASP A 141 8.30 5.93 15.81
N VAL A 142 8.04 5.68 17.09
CA VAL A 142 8.04 4.33 17.66
C VAL A 142 6.62 3.88 17.88
N ILE A 143 6.24 2.77 17.23
CA ILE A 143 4.91 2.18 17.32
C ILE A 143 4.99 0.90 18.14
N ASP A 144 4.09 0.73 19.09
CA ASP A 144 3.92 -0.55 19.77
C ASP A 144 3.17 -1.53 18.87
N THR A 145 3.76 -2.71 18.62
CA THR A 145 3.23 -3.68 17.63
C THR A 145 1.97 -4.42 18.10
N SER A 146 1.64 -4.33 19.39
CA SER A 146 0.43 -4.94 19.95
C SER A 146 -0.75 -3.98 19.89
N SER A 147 -0.58 -2.76 20.38
CA SER A 147 -1.63 -1.73 20.40
C SER A 147 -1.77 -0.98 19.08
N LEU A 148 -0.73 -1.03 18.23
CA LEU A 148 -0.62 -0.28 16.97
C LEU A 148 -0.78 1.23 17.17
N ASN A 149 -0.24 1.76 18.28
CA ASN A 149 -0.22 3.18 18.57
C ASN A 149 1.21 3.71 18.56
N VAL A 150 1.39 4.95 18.12
CA VAL A 150 2.65 5.69 18.30
C VAL A 150 2.83 5.97 19.78
N VAL A 151 3.95 5.51 20.36
CA VAL A 151 4.23 5.61 21.79
C VAL A 151 5.41 6.51 22.11
N GLN A 152 6.23 6.84 21.11
CA GLN A 152 7.40 7.72 21.28
C GLN A 152 7.78 8.35 19.95
N ARG A 153 8.44 9.50 20.00
CA ARG A 153 9.08 10.18 18.86
C ARG A 153 10.54 10.50 19.21
N ILE A 154 11.47 10.19 18.31
CA ILE A 154 12.91 10.37 18.48
C ILE A 154 13.40 11.35 17.42
N PRO A 155 13.96 12.53 17.77
CA PRO A 155 14.52 13.46 16.79
C PRO A 155 15.81 12.88 16.19
N VAL A 156 15.95 12.90 14.87
CA VAL A 156 17.09 12.28 14.15
C VAL A 156 17.70 13.17 13.07
N GLY A 157 17.16 14.35 12.83
CA GLY A 157 17.61 15.29 11.80
C GLY A 157 16.71 15.33 10.59
N SER A 158 17.07 16.16 9.60
CA SER A 158 16.21 16.44 8.43
C SER A 158 16.10 15.26 7.50
N ASN A 159 14.88 15.06 6.97
CA ASN A 159 14.54 14.09 5.94
C ASN A 159 15.13 12.68 6.18
N PRO A 160 14.79 12.02 7.31
CA PRO A 160 15.23 10.65 7.52
C PRO A 160 14.57 9.70 6.51
N GLU A 161 15.38 8.86 5.88
CA GLU A 161 15.00 7.93 4.83
C GLU A 161 14.98 6.49 5.31
N GLY A 162 16.10 5.79 5.12
CA GLY A 162 16.24 4.41 5.52
C GLY A 162 16.58 4.25 6.99
N LEU A 163 16.20 3.09 7.55
CA LEU A 163 16.63 2.70 8.88
C LEU A 163 16.99 1.21 8.94
N TYR A 164 17.91 0.90 9.83
CA TYR A 164 18.35 -0.48 10.06
C TYR A 164 18.66 -0.70 11.55
N ILE A 165 18.38 -1.90 12.04
CA ILE A 165 18.64 -2.27 13.43
C ILE A 165 19.68 -3.38 13.47
N ALA A 166 20.79 -3.13 14.16
CA ALA A 166 21.84 -4.11 14.39
C ALA A 166 22.47 -3.88 15.77
N ASN A 167 22.86 -4.95 16.43
CA ASN A 167 23.55 -4.91 17.74
C ASN A 167 22.84 -4.01 18.76
N ASN A 168 21.53 -4.09 18.85
CA ASN A 168 20.65 -3.27 19.71
C ASN A 168 20.78 -1.75 19.47
N LYS A 169 21.19 -1.36 18.26
CA LYS A 169 21.29 0.05 17.85
C LYS A 169 20.41 0.29 16.63
N LEU A 170 19.76 1.44 16.61
CA LEU A 170 19.05 1.96 15.45
C LEU A 170 19.97 2.86 14.65
N TYR A 171 20.14 2.55 13.36
CA TYR A 171 20.87 3.36 12.40
C TYR A 171 19.86 4.02 11.48
N VAL A 172 19.99 5.32 11.26
CA VAL A 172 19.09 6.12 10.42
C VAL A 172 19.96 6.89 9.42
N SER A 173 19.56 6.85 8.15
CA SER A 173 20.16 7.69 7.11
C SER A 173 19.26 8.91 6.87
N ASN A 174 19.87 10.08 6.76
CA ASN A 174 19.20 11.33 6.44
C ASN A 174 19.62 11.82 5.07
N SER A 175 18.71 12.38 4.28
CA SER A 175 18.99 12.87 2.92
C SER A 175 19.11 14.40 2.83
N GLY A 176 18.94 15.12 3.91
CA GLY A 176 19.03 16.59 3.92
C GLY A 176 19.41 17.20 5.25
#